data_2b9a711a5c72e88c3e3c58ea922a7f18
#
_entry.id   2b9a711a5c72e88c3e3c58ea922a7f18
#
_cell.length_a   1.000
_cell.length_b   1.000
_cell.length_c   1.000
_cell.angle_alpha   90.00
_cell.angle_beta   90.00
_cell.angle_gamma   90.00
#
_symmetry.space_group_name_H-M   'P 1'
#
loop_
_entity.id
_entity.type
_entity.pdbx_description
1 polymer ?
#
loop_
_entity_poly.entity_id
_entity_poly.type
_entity_poly.pdbx_seq_one_letter_code
_entity_poly.pdbx_strand_id
1 'polypeptide(L)'
;IPLRLVGSEMCIRDRRVRGERNKRVLDDKVEEALKGASLWDEVKKRLHDLAFNLSGGQQQRLCIARALATDPEIMLFDEPTSALDPIATMNIEELMAGLKEKLSILIVTHNMQQAARISDYTAYMYLGELVEHDETDKVFTNPSKKETEDYITGKFG
;
A
#
# COMPACT_ATOMS: atom_id res chain seq x y z
N ILE A 1 -15.51 -16.38 -13.55
CA ILE A 1 -14.20 -16.87 -13.08
C ILE A 1 -14.30 -16.94 -11.58
N PRO A 2 -14.20 -18.14 -10.95
CA PRO A 2 -14.25 -18.20 -9.50
C PRO A 2 -13.01 -17.47 -8.94
N LEU A 3 -13.26 -16.42 -8.20
CA LEU A 3 -12.30 -15.68 -7.41
C LEU A 3 -11.87 -16.53 -6.19
N ARG A 4 -11.11 -17.58 -6.43
CA ARG A 4 -10.38 -18.30 -5.38
C ARG A 4 -9.32 -17.37 -4.81
N LEU A 5 -8.82 -17.63 -3.60
CA LEU A 5 -7.90 -16.69 -2.91
C LEU A 5 -6.91 -16.16 -3.89
N VAL A 6 -7.41 -15.14 -4.48
CA VAL A 6 -7.08 -14.59 -5.77
C VAL A 6 -5.67 -14.01 -5.76
N GLY A 7 -5.10 -13.88 -4.55
CA GLY A 7 -3.70 -13.57 -4.39
C GLY A 7 -2.79 -14.60 -5.06
N SER A 8 -2.99 -15.90 -4.81
CA SER A 8 -2.11 -16.91 -5.39
C SER A 8 -2.30 -17.03 -6.91
N GLU A 9 -3.54 -17.10 -7.42
CA GLU A 9 -3.77 -17.24 -8.86
C GLU A 9 -3.43 -15.96 -9.64
N MET A 10 -3.67 -14.78 -9.06
CA MET A 10 -3.32 -13.51 -9.72
C MET A 10 -1.82 -13.22 -9.65
N CYS A 11 -1.14 -13.46 -8.53
CA CYS A 11 0.32 -13.39 -8.44
C CYS A 11 0.98 -14.36 -9.43
N ILE A 12 0.47 -15.60 -9.50
CA ILE A 12 0.92 -16.61 -10.47
C ILE A 12 0.70 -16.12 -11.91
N ARG A 13 -0.46 -15.53 -12.21
CA ARG A 13 -0.78 -15.00 -13.54
C ARG A 13 0.15 -13.84 -13.91
N ASP A 14 0.34 -12.89 -13.01
CA ASP A 14 1.18 -11.71 -13.24
C ASP A 14 2.65 -12.13 -13.47
N ARG A 15 3.15 -13.12 -12.74
CA ARG A 15 4.47 -13.73 -12.96
C ARG A 15 4.57 -14.53 -14.27
N ARG A 16 3.52 -15.25 -14.65
CA ARG A 16 3.48 -15.97 -15.94
C ARG A 16 3.54 -15.03 -17.13
N VAL A 17 2.94 -13.85 -17.03
CA VAL A 17 3.05 -12.79 -18.05
C VAL A 17 4.50 -12.33 -18.18
N ARG A 18 5.27 -12.33 -17.10
CA ARG A 18 6.72 -12.04 -17.09
C ARG A 18 7.61 -13.22 -17.50
N GLY A 19 7.02 -14.36 -17.91
CA GLY A 19 7.72 -15.51 -18.48
C GLY A 19 8.02 -16.64 -17.51
N GLU A 20 7.73 -16.53 -16.21
CA GLU A 20 7.94 -17.63 -15.26
C GLU A 20 6.88 -18.71 -15.43
N ARG A 21 7.33 -19.97 -15.62
CA ARG A 21 6.44 -21.13 -15.83
C ARG A 21 6.69 -22.26 -14.84
N ASN A 22 7.77 -22.19 -14.07
CA ASN A 22 8.07 -23.21 -13.08
C ASN A 22 7.11 -23.08 -11.88
N LYS A 23 6.26 -24.11 -11.69
CA LYS A 23 5.25 -24.11 -10.63
C LYS A 23 5.85 -23.91 -9.25
N ARG A 24 6.99 -24.55 -8.95
CA ARG A 24 7.64 -24.46 -7.64
C ARG A 24 8.11 -23.03 -7.36
N VAL A 25 8.74 -22.39 -8.34
CA VAL A 25 9.17 -20.97 -8.24
C VAL A 25 7.97 -20.06 -8.04
N LEU A 26 6.84 -20.34 -8.72
CA LEU A 26 5.62 -19.55 -8.55
C LEU A 26 5.01 -19.71 -7.15
N ASP A 27 4.98 -20.95 -6.63
CA ASP A 27 4.44 -21.22 -5.28
C ASP A 27 5.34 -20.57 -4.20
N ASP A 28 6.67 -20.67 -4.32
CA ASP A 28 7.63 -20.02 -3.42
C ASP A 28 7.44 -18.49 -3.43
N LYS A 29 7.24 -17.88 -4.60
CA LYS A 29 7.01 -16.43 -4.73
C LYS A 29 5.68 -15.97 -4.15
N VAL A 30 4.63 -16.79 -4.25
CA VAL A 30 3.35 -16.50 -3.58
C VAL A 30 3.52 -16.49 -2.07
N GLU A 31 4.22 -17.47 -1.52
CA GLU A 31 4.51 -17.53 -0.08
C GLU A 31 5.33 -16.32 0.36
N GLU A 32 6.41 -15.98 -0.37
CA GLU A 32 7.25 -14.81 -0.11
C GLU A 32 6.43 -13.51 -0.12
N ALA A 33 5.60 -13.31 -1.13
CA ALA A 33 4.76 -12.13 -1.26
C ALA A 33 3.71 -12.02 -0.13
N LEU A 34 3.08 -13.13 0.25
CA LEU A 34 2.12 -13.16 1.37
C LEU A 34 2.82 -12.92 2.72
N LYS A 35 4.04 -13.41 2.90
CA LYS A 35 4.88 -13.10 4.07
C LYS A 35 5.27 -11.62 4.08
N GLY A 36 5.72 -11.09 2.95
CA GLY A 36 6.05 -9.68 2.77
C GLY A 36 4.89 -8.73 3.07
N ALA A 37 3.66 -9.18 2.85
CA ALA A 37 2.44 -8.46 3.19
C ALA A 37 1.88 -8.79 4.60
N SER A 38 2.64 -9.50 5.45
CA SER A 38 2.22 -9.92 6.80
C SER A 38 0.86 -10.64 6.82
N LEU A 39 0.57 -11.44 5.77
CA LEU A 39 -0.72 -12.12 5.59
C LEU A 39 -0.60 -13.66 5.62
N TRP A 40 0.59 -14.22 5.40
CA TRP A 40 0.80 -15.65 5.24
C TRP A 40 0.20 -16.49 6.35
N ASP A 41 0.47 -16.16 7.61
CA ASP A 41 0.03 -16.96 8.76
C ASP A 41 -1.48 -17.02 8.91
N GLU A 42 -2.19 -16.00 8.45
CA GLU A 42 -3.64 -15.94 8.48
C GLU A 42 -4.30 -16.74 7.35
N VAL A 43 -3.62 -16.87 6.20
CA VAL A 43 -4.24 -17.43 4.98
C VAL A 43 -3.63 -18.74 4.49
N LYS A 44 -2.48 -19.19 5.00
CA LYS A 44 -1.77 -20.40 4.51
C LYS A 44 -2.62 -21.68 4.47
N LYS A 45 -3.63 -21.78 5.35
CA LYS A 45 -4.59 -22.94 5.37
C LYS A 45 -5.83 -22.70 4.51
N ARG A 46 -5.96 -21.52 3.91
CA ARG A 46 -7.15 -21.03 3.20
C ARG A 46 -6.84 -20.49 1.80
N LEU A 47 -5.70 -20.90 1.22
CA LEU A 47 -5.23 -20.39 -0.09
C LEU A 47 -6.21 -20.67 -1.25
N HIS A 48 -7.18 -21.55 -1.06
CA HIS A 48 -8.22 -21.88 -2.05
C HIS A 48 -9.58 -21.22 -1.77
N ASP A 49 -9.70 -20.47 -0.67
CA ASP A 49 -10.92 -19.73 -0.34
C ASP A 49 -11.12 -18.53 -1.28
N LEU A 50 -12.33 -17.98 -1.27
CA LEU A 50 -12.63 -16.75 -2.00
C LEU A 50 -12.08 -15.55 -1.23
N ALA A 51 -11.48 -14.59 -1.94
CA ALA A 51 -10.95 -13.37 -1.33
C ALA A 51 -12.04 -12.54 -0.63
N PHE A 52 -13.29 -12.65 -1.02
CA PHE A 52 -14.44 -12.01 -0.35
C PHE A 52 -14.68 -12.48 1.08
N ASN A 53 -14.15 -13.65 1.46
CA ASN A 53 -14.23 -14.16 2.82
C ASN A 53 -13.17 -13.57 3.76
N LEU A 54 -12.32 -12.69 3.26
CA LEU A 54 -11.31 -11.97 4.02
C LEU A 54 -11.88 -10.65 4.55
N SER A 55 -11.38 -10.20 5.72
CA SER A 55 -11.67 -8.86 6.22
C SER A 55 -11.10 -7.77 5.28
N GLY A 56 -11.60 -6.53 5.39
CA GLY A 56 -11.11 -5.41 4.56
C GLY A 56 -9.59 -5.22 4.65
N GLY A 57 -9.02 -5.27 5.86
CA GLY A 57 -7.57 -5.17 6.05
C GLY A 57 -6.79 -6.36 5.48
N GLN A 58 -7.36 -7.58 5.53
CA GLN A 58 -6.77 -8.75 4.88
C GLN A 58 -6.83 -8.63 3.35
N GLN A 59 -7.93 -8.13 2.80
CA GLN A 59 -8.05 -7.87 1.35
C GLN A 59 -7.04 -6.84 0.88
N GLN A 60 -6.84 -5.76 1.65
CA GLN A 60 -5.84 -4.75 1.34
C GLN A 60 -4.42 -5.32 1.37
N ARG A 61 -4.06 -6.09 2.40
CA ARG A 61 -2.76 -6.79 2.45
C ARG A 61 -2.60 -7.80 1.32
N LEU A 62 -3.68 -8.43 0.87
CA LEU A 62 -3.65 -9.31 -0.31
C LEU A 62 -3.34 -8.54 -1.59
N CYS A 63 -3.89 -7.32 -1.76
CA CYS A 63 -3.54 -6.45 -2.88
C CYS A 63 -2.06 -6.04 -2.84
N ILE A 64 -1.52 -5.75 -1.65
CA ILE A 64 -0.09 -5.48 -1.46
C ILE A 64 0.76 -6.70 -1.80
N ALA A 65 0.40 -7.90 -1.31
CA ALA A 65 1.09 -9.14 -1.64
C ALA A 65 1.14 -9.39 -3.15
N ARG A 66 0.04 -9.11 -3.84
CA ARG A 66 -0.03 -9.23 -5.29
C ARG A 66 0.96 -8.29 -5.99
N ALA A 67 1.08 -7.05 -5.55
CA ALA A 67 2.05 -6.12 -6.10
C ALA A 67 3.49 -6.59 -5.80
N LEU A 68 3.79 -6.99 -4.56
CA LEU A 68 5.09 -7.52 -4.16
C LEU A 68 5.53 -8.75 -4.96
N ALA A 69 4.60 -9.62 -5.36
CA ALA A 69 4.90 -10.79 -6.17
C ALA A 69 5.53 -10.46 -7.52
N THR A 70 5.49 -9.23 -7.97
CA THR A 70 6.14 -8.77 -9.20
C THR A 70 7.56 -8.23 -9.00
N ASP A 71 8.12 -8.29 -7.79
CA ASP A 71 9.41 -7.71 -7.39
C ASP A 71 9.54 -6.24 -7.86
N PRO A 72 8.66 -5.33 -7.39
CA PRO A 72 8.70 -3.93 -7.82
C PRO A 72 9.84 -3.16 -7.15
N GLU A 73 10.39 -2.17 -7.84
CA GLU A 73 11.30 -1.17 -7.25
C GLU A 73 10.51 0.00 -6.65
N ILE A 74 9.32 0.27 -7.20
CA ILE A 74 8.43 1.36 -6.77
C ILE A 74 7.02 0.80 -6.60
N MET A 75 6.36 1.16 -5.49
CA MET A 75 4.94 0.88 -5.26
C MET A 75 4.13 2.15 -5.15
N LEU A 76 2.98 2.16 -5.82
CA LEU A 76 2.00 3.25 -5.78
C LEU A 76 0.79 2.80 -4.96
N PHE A 77 0.42 3.60 -3.97
CA PHE A 77 -0.76 3.41 -3.15
C PHE A 77 -1.73 4.58 -3.35
N ASP A 78 -2.97 4.27 -3.66
CA ASP A 78 -4.05 5.26 -3.77
C ASP A 78 -5.06 5.00 -2.66
N GLU A 79 -5.12 5.91 -1.69
CA GLU A 79 -6.00 5.84 -0.51
C GLU A 79 -5.99 4.47 0.20
N PRO A 80 -4.81 3.91 0.57
CA PRO A 80 -4.71 2.50 0.97
C PRO A 80 -5.47 2.14 2.25
N THR A 81 -5.93 3.12 3.02
CA THR A 81 -6.59 2.90 4.32
C THR A 81 -7.97 3.55 4.43
N SER A 82 -8.49 4.17 3.36
CA SER A 82 -9.72 4.96 3.40
C SER A 82 -10.98 4.18 3.82
N ALA A 83 -11.02 2.87 3.58
CA ALA A 83 -12.15 1.98 3.92
C ALA A 83 -11.85 1.05 5.09
N LEU A 84 -10.81 1.32 5.89
CA LEU A 84 -10.37 0.46 6.97
C LEU A 84 -10.69 1.06 8.34
N ASP A 85 -10.90 0.17 9.31
CA ASP A 85 -10.95 0.54 10.73
C ASP A 85 -9.56 0.97 11.25
N PRO A 86 -9.49 1.65 12.42
CA PRO A 86 -8.21 2.16 12.94
C PRO A 86 -7.15 1.09 13.17
N ILE A 87 -7.52 -0.12 13.56
CA ILE A 87 -6.57 -1.22 13.82
C ILE A 87 -6.01 -1.73 12.49
N ALA A 88 -6.87 -1.95 11.50
CA ALA A 88 -6.44 -2.35 10.16
C ALA A 88 -5.58 -1.27 9.49
N THR A 89 -5.91 0.03 9.68
CA THR A 89 -5.11 1.16 9.22
C THR A 89 -3.70 1.11 9.79
N MET A 90 -3.56 0.93 11.11
CA MET A 90 -2.27 0.85 11.79
C MET A 90 -1.43 -0.31 11.25
N ASN A 91 -2.03 -1.48 11.06
CA ASN A 91 -1.33 -2.63 10.48
C ASN A 91 -0.83 -2.38 9.04
N ILE A 92 -1.57 -1.63 8.24
CA ILE A 92 -1.13 -1.24 6.88
C ILE A 92 -0.01 -0.21 6.95
N GLU A 93 -0.08 0.76 7.85
CA GLU A 93 0.98 1.76 8.04
C GLU A 93 2.30 1.10 8.50
N GLU A 94 2.25 0.17 9.46
CA GLU A 94 3.41 -0.60 9.90
C GLU A 94 4.00 -1.45 8.77
N LEU A 95 3.14 -2.08 7.96
CA LEU A 95 3.57 -2.82 6.78
C LEU A 95 4.30 -1.92 5.79
N MET A 96 3.75 -0.74 5.48
CA MET A 96 4.39 0.23 4.58
C MET A 96 5.73 0.72 5.13
N ALA A 97 5.82 0.99 6.43
CA ALA A 97 7.07 1.36 7.10
C ALA A 97 8.16 0.29 6.94
N GLY A 98 7.80 -0.99 7.03
CA GLY A 98 8.74 -2.09 6.77
C GLY A 98 9.12 -2.26 5.30
N LEU A 99 8.23 -1.93 4.38
CA LEU A 99 8.48 -2.03 2.94
C LEU A 99 9.39 -0.90 2.42
N LYS A 100 9.33 0.31 2.98
CA LYS A 100 10.14 1.45 2.54
C LYS A 100 11.64 1.23 2.69
N GLU A 101 12.07 0.28 3.52
CA GLU A 101 13.47 -0.14 3.63
C GLU A 101 13.99 -0.86 2.36
N LYS A 102 13.09 -1.36 1.52
CA LYS A 102 13.43 -2.21 0.38
C LYS A 102 13.02 -1.63 -0.97
N LEU A 103 12.03 -0.75 -0.99
CA LEU A 103 11.47 -0.19 -2.21
C LEU A 103 10.99 1.24 -1.99
N SER A 104 10.89 2.01 -3.07
CA SER A 104 10.31 3.36 -3.02
C SER A 104 8.78 3.28 -2.98
N ILE A 105 8.17 4.07 -2.10
CA ILE A 105 6.72 4.11 -1.94
C ILE A 105 6.20 5.52 -2.27
N LEU A 106 5.21 5.60 -3.15
CA LEU A 106 4.43 6.80 -3.37
C LEU A 106 3.00 6.56 -2.91
N ILE A 107 2.49 7.40 -2.01
CA ILE A 107 1.15 7.29 -1.43
C ILE A 107 0.35 8.53 -1.79
N VAL A 108 -0.85 8.33 -2.31
CA VAL A 108 -1.87 9.37 -2.42
C VAL A 108 -2.84 9.18 -1.25
N THR A 109 -3.04 10.22 -0.47
CA THR A 109 -4.00 10.21 0.65
C THR A 109 -4.53 11.62 0.93
N HIS A 110 -5.78 11.71 1.34
CA HIS A 110 -6.36 12.94 1.89
C HIS A 110 -6.21 13.02 3.42
N ASN A 111 -5.66 11.98 4.06
CA ASN A 111 -5.45 11.94 5.50
C ASN A 111 -4.09 12.55 5.87
N MET A 112 -4.11 13.84 6.24
CA MET A 112 -2.90 14.58 6.63
C MET A 112 -2.15 13.93 7.80
N GLN A 113 -2.88 13.36 8.77
CA GLN A 113 -2.25 12.71 9.93
C GLN A 113 -1.51 11.43 9.50
N GLN A 114 -2.04 10.71 8.53
CA GLN A 114 -1.35 9.57 7.94
C GLN A 114 -0.08 10.02 7.21
N ALA A 115 -0.18 11.01 6.32
CA ALA A 115 0.98 11.55 5.61
C ALA A 115 2.08 11.99 6.59
N ALA A 116 1.71 12.74 7.64
CA ALA A 116 2.66 13.20 8.65
C ALA A 116 3.37 12.06 9.42
N ARG A 117 2.69 10.90 9.59
CA ARG A 117 3.29 9.78 10.35
C ARG A 117 4.22 8.89 9.53
N ILE A 118 3.92 8.67 8.26
CA ILE A 118 4.55 7.58 7.50
C ILE A 118 5.45 8.03 6.35
N SER A 119 5.34 9.29 5.89
CA SER A 119 6.12 9.79 4.76
C SER A 119 7.37 10.54 5.20
N ASP A 120 8.44 10.40 4.41
CA ASP A 120 9.68 11.16 4.58
C ASP A 120 9.58 12.53 3.87
N TYR A 121 8.90 12.55 2.71
CA TYR A 121 8.60 13.73 1.93
C TYR A 121 7.11 13.83 1.65
N THR A 122 6.58 15.04 1.63
CA THR A 122 5.17 15.31 1.32
C THR A 122 5.05 16.31 0.18
N ALA A 123 4.17 15.98 -0.77
CA ALA A 123 3.78 16.85 -1.87
C ALA A 123 2.31 17.26 -1.68
N TYR A 124 2.05 18.55 -1.55
CA TYR A 124 0.68 19.08 -1.54
C TYR A 124 0.27 19.46 -2.95
N MET A 125 -0.82 18.86 -3.42
CA MET A 125 -1.40 19.13 -4.73
C MET A 125 -2.78 19.74 -4.60
N TYR A 126 -3.07 20.76 -5.40
CA TYR A 126 -4.38 21.39 -5.46
C TYR A 126 -4.78 21.68 -6.90
N LEU A 127 -5.97 21.28 -7.31
CA LEU A 127 -6.52 21.44 -8.67
C LEU A 127 -5.56 21.00 -9.80
N GLY A 128 -4.79 19.93 -9.56
CA GLY A 128 -3.86 19.38 -10.54
C GLY A 128 -2.48 20.07 -10.55
N GLU A 129 -2.26 21.07 -9.71
CA GLU A 129 -0.98 21.76 -9.57
C GLU A 129 -0.24 21.32 -8.32
N LEU A 130 1.09 21.18 -8.42
CA LEU A 130 1.95 20.96 -7.27
C LEU A 130 2.19 22.29 -6.56
N VAL A 131 1.57 22.45 -5.38
CA VAL A 131 1.69 23.69 -4.58
C VAL A 131 2.99 23.73 -3.80
N GLU A 132 3.30 22.63 -3.09
CA GLU A 132 4.50 22.52 -2.26
C GLU A 132 5.01 21.07 -2.22
N HIS A 133 6.33 20.88 -2.16
CA HIS A 133 6.98 19.61 -1.94
C HIS A 133 8.26 19.83 -1.13
N ASP A 134 8.33 19.18 0.03
CA ASP A 134 9.50 19.26 0.92
C ASP A 134 9.52 18.06 1.89
N GLU A 135 10.48 18.02 2.81
CA GLU A 135 10.48 17.09 3.94
C GLU A 135 9.16 17.20 4.71
N THR A 136 8.62 16.07 5.12
CA THR A 136 7.30 16.00 5.75
C THR A 136 7.20 16.91 6.98
N ASP A 137 8.19 16.86 7.86
CA ASP A 137 8.21 17.70 9.06
C ASP A 137 8.12 19.18 8.73
N LYS A 138 8.82 19.63 7.67
CA LYS A 138 8.79 21.03 7.25
C LYS A 138 7.44 21.43 6.68
N VAL A 139 6.85 20.58 5.82
CA VAL A 139 5.52 20.83 5.25
C VAL A 139 4.47 20.98 6.34
N PHE A 140 4.51 20.13 7.38
CA PHE A 140 3.49 20.15 8.44
C PHE A 140 3.73 21.12 9.58
N THR A 141 4.97 21.59 9.80
CA THR A 141 5.30 22.49 10.92
C THR A 141 5.63 23.91 10.50
N ASN A 142 6.23 24.09 9.33
CA ASN A 142 6.67 25.40 8.81
C ASN A 142 6.60 25.42 7.27
N PRO A 143 5.39 25.30 6.69
CA PRO A 143 5.22 25.32 5.24
C PRO A 143 5.69 26.66 4.64
N SER A 144 6.22 26.58 3.42
CA SER A 144 6.71 27.74 2.67
C SER A 144 5.59 28.46 1.91
N LYS A 145 4.44 27.77 1.76
CA LYS A 145 3.28 28.30 1.03
C LYS A 145 2.10 28.53 1.96
N LYS A 146 1.45 29.67 1.81
CA LYS A 146 0.27 30.02 2.60
C LYS A 146 -0.89 29.06 2.32
N GLU A 147 -1.05 28.61 1.09
CA GLU A 147 -2.08 27.65 0.68
C GLU A 147 -1.90 26.32 1.42
N THR A 148 -0.67 25.88 1.64
CA THR A 148 -0.33 24.69 2.42
C THR A 148 -0.68 24.91 3.91
N GLU A 149 -0.31 26.05 4.48
CA GLU A 149 -0.64 26.42 5.87
C GLU A 149 -2.16 26.45 6.09
N ASP A 150 -2.89 27.10 5.18
CA ASP A 150 -4.35 27.22 5.26
C ASP A 150 -5.01 25.83 5.16
N TYR A 151 -4.50 24.94 4.31
CA TYR A 151 -4.97 23.56 4.20
C TYR A 151 -4.74 22.77 5.49
N ILE A 152 -3.52 22.76 6.02
CA ILE A 152 -3.15 22.01 7.23
C ILE A 152 -3.91 22.53 8.46
N THR A 153 -4.14 23.84 8.56
CA THR A 153 -4.86 24.46 9.68
C THR A 153 -6.39 24.44 9.54
N GLY A 154 -6.92 23.85 8.44
CA GLY A 154 -8.36 23.77 8.19
C GLY A 154 -9.02 25.13 7.86
N LYS A 155 -8.25 26.11 7.44
CA LYS A 155 -8.74 27.45 7.03
C LYS A 155 -9.12 27.51 5.54
N PHE A 156 -9.19 26.36 4.89
CA PHE A 156 -9.63 26.25 3.52
C PHE A 156 -11.14 26.44 3.43
N GLY A 157 -11.59 27.57 2.91
CA GLY A 157 -12.98 27.94 2.68
C GLY A 157 -13.04 29.18 1.82
#